data_84a78352e151d8622049799aea41fe79
#
_entry.id   84a78352e151d8622049799aea41fe79
#
_cell.length_a   1.000
_cell.length_b   1.000
_cell.length_c   1.000
_cell.angle_alpha   90.00
_cell.angle_beta   90.00
_cell.angle_gamma   90.00
#
_symmetry.space_group_name_H-M   'P 1'
#
loop_
_entity.id
_entity.type
_entity.pdbx_description
1 polymer ?
#
loop_
_entity_poly.entity_id
_entity_poly.type
_entity_poly.pdbx_seq_one_letter_code
_entity_poly.pdbx_strand_id
1 'polypeptide(L)'
;MHVRTALAFVGIAGLLVVPMTAAASDATVVAAATGSAHWTIPLPNPFDVVVWNRTLSFDVRKFADGSVSGRFEYHQIVEGEAFKFNVDVTCMNIYDGNRAKVGGVVELSSDPTEPPGVFAWFQVFDNGEGSGALPDQSSLVGFGDEAANEAFCNSPNLPRFGPWDIEGNVQVRA
;
A
#
# COMPACT_ATOMS: atom_id res chain seq x y z
N MET A 1 23.13 -47.45 68.63
CA MET A 1 22.83 -47.32 67.21
C MET A 1 21.60 -46.39 67.03
N HIS A 2 21.82 -45.12 66.74
CA HIS A 2 20.74 -44.13 66.64
C HIS A 2 20.61 -43.73 65.16
N VAL A 3 19.49 -44.10 64.55
CA VAL A 3 19.14 -43.71 63.16
C VAL A 3 18.45 -42.36 63.24
N ARG A 4 19.05 -41.33 62.60
CA ARG A 4 18.46 -40.01 62.45
C ARG A 4 17.79 -39.94 61.05
N THR A 5 16.48 -39.86 61.10
CA THR A 5 15.67 -39.62 59.88
C THR A 5 15.67 -38.11 59.54
N ALA A 6 16.18 -37.73 58.36
CA ALA A 6 16.12 -36.37 57.85
C ALA A 6 14.87 -36.23 57.00
N LEU A 7 13.96 -35.29 57.36
CA LEU A 7 12.84 -34.85 56.52
C LEU A 7 13.33 -33.79 55.53
N ALA A 8 13.20 -34.10 54.28
CA ALA A 8 13.39 -33.08 53.17
C ALA A 8 12.08 -32.36 52.88
N PHE A 9 12.07 -31.05 53.10
CA PHE A 9 10.98 -30.16 52.63
C PHE A 9 11.17 -29.81 51.15
N VAL A 10 10.25 -30.23 50.31
CA VAL A 10 10.19 -29.82 48.91
C VAL A 10 9.28 -28.57 48.85
N GLY A 11 9.89 -27.40 48.63
CA GLY A 11 9.18 -26.15 48.40
C GLY A 11 8.71 -26.07 46.96
N ILE A 12 7.40 -26.08 46.73
CA ILE A 12 6.80 -25.85 45.43
C ILE A 12 6.71 -24.31 45.22
N ALA A 13 7.61 -23.76 44.41
CA ALA A 13 7.50 -22.37 43.93
C ALA A 13 6.44 -22.29 42.84
N GLY A 14 5.26 -21.78 43.21
CA GLY A 14 4.18 -21.50 42.22
C GLY A 14 4.57 -20.32 41.37
N LEU A 15 4.82 -20.54 40.06
CA LEU A 15 4.89 -19.47 39.06
C LEU A 15 3.49 -18.92 38.84
N LEU A 16 3.26 -17.69 39.29
CA LEU A 16 2.08 -16.90 38.91
C LEU A 16 2.28 -16.40 37.45
N VAL A 17 1.67 -17.11 36.51
CA VAL A 17 1.54 -16.63 35.11
C VAL A 17 0.44 -15.56 35.11
N VAL A 18 0.84 -14.30 35.11
CA VAL A 18 -0.09 -13.18 34.87
C VAL A 18 -0.41 -13.15 33.37
N PRO A 19 -1.69 -13.36 32.94
CA PRO A 19 -2.02 -13.21 31.54
C PRO A 19 -1.85 -11.74 31.16
N MET A 20 -0.87 -11.40 30.32
CA MET A 20 -0.81 -10.13 29.63
C MET A 20 -1.96 -10.11 28.63
N THR A 21 -3.08 -9.51 28.97
CA THR A 21 -4.07 -9.09 27.99
C THR A 21 -3.45 -7.94 27.20
N ALA A 22 -2.94 -8.24 26.01
CA ALA A 22 -2.64 -7.21 25.04
C ALA A 22 -3.96 -6.51 24.73
N ALA A 23 -4.14 -5.27 25.23
CA ALA A 23 -5.21 -4.42 24.80
C ALA A 23 -4.97 -4.17 23.29
N ALA A 24 -5.84 -4.73 22.44
CA ALA A 24 -5.91 -4.30 21.06
C ALA A 24 -6.25 -2.80 21.10
N SER A 25 -5.28 -1.96 20.78
CA SER A 25 -5.57 -0.55 20.57
C SER A 25 -6.45 -0.50 19.32
N ASP A 26 -7.71 -0.08 19.47
CA ASP A 26 -8.55 0.33 18.34
C ASP A 26 -7.87 1.54 17.70
N ALA A 27 -6.96 1.27 16.77
CA ALA A 27 -6.23 2.31 16.07
C ALA A 27 -7.25 3.09 15.22
N THR A 28 -7.51 4.34 15.61
CA THR A 28 -8.44 5.21 14.89
C THR A 28 -7.92 5.53 13.51
N VAL A 29 -8.68 5.19 12.47
CA VAL A 29 -8.36 5.57 11.08
C VAL A 29 -8.58 7.08 10.93
N VAL A 30 -7.53 7.79 10.52
CA VAL A 30 -7.57 9.25 10.32
C VAL A 30 -7.53 9.62 8.85
N ALA A 31 -7.13 8.70 7.96
CA ALA A 31 -7.17 8.91 6.52
C ALA A 31 -7.30 7.57 5.80
N ALA A 32 -7.94 7.57 4.64
CA ALA A 32 -8.09 6.38 3.81
C ALA A 32 -8.06 6.73 2.32
N ALA A 33 -7.54 5.80 1.52
CA ALA A 33 -7.63 5.84 0.07
C ALA A 33 -8.01 4.46 -0.44
N THR A 34 -9.11 4.36 -1.17
CA THR A 34 -9.62 3.09 -1.71
C THR A 34 -10.08 3.28 -3.15
N GLY A 35 -10.03 2.24 -3.94
CA GLY A 35 -10.55 2.33 -5.30
C GLY A 35 -10.06 1.26 -6.24
N SER A 36 -10.60 1.34 -7.46
CA SER A 36 -10.12 0.61 -8.63
C SER A 36 -10.07 1.54 -9.83
N ALA A 37 -9.05 1.38 -10.64
CA ALA A 37 -8.77 2.21 -11.79
C ALA A 37 -8.37 1.33 -12.97
N HIS A 38 -8.90 1.65 -14.15
CA HIS A 38 -8.45 1.09 -15.42
C HIS A 38 -8.16 2.24 -16.37
N TRP A 39 -7.04 2.17 -17.07
CA TRP A 39 -6.70 3.17 -18.11
C TRP A 39 -5.75 2.62 -19.15
N THR A 40 -5.76 3.24 -20.30
CA THR A 40 -4.88 2.93 -21.40
C THR A 40 -4.04 4.16 -21.76
N ILE A 41 -2.78 3.93 -22.05
CA ILE A 41 -1.88 5.00 -22.51
C ILE A 41 -1.40 4.64 -23.91
N PRO A 42 -1.83 5.38 -24.94
CA PRO A 42 -1.25 5.26 -26.26
C PRO A 42 0.15 5.90 -26.24
N LEU A 43 1.20 5.10 -26.36
CA LEU A 43 2.55 5.62 -26.54
C LEU A 43 2.87 5.69 -28.03
N PRO A 44 3.23 6.87 -28.56
CA PRO A 44 3.65 6.98 -29.93
C PRO A 44 4.98 6.24 -30.13
N ASN A 45 4.95 5.23 -30.97
CA ASN A 45 6.13 4.56 -31.51
C ASN A 45 6.27 4.98 -32.97
N PRO A 46 7.46 5.27 -33.50
CA PRO A 46 7.64 5.68 -34.91
C PRO A 46 7.13 4.64 -35.91
N PHE A 47 6.87 3.41 -35.48
CA PHE A 47 6.42 2.32 -36.36
C PHE A 47 4.99 1.82 -36.04
N ASP A 48 4.46 2.09 -34.83
CA ASP A 48 3.11 1.68 -34.41
C ASP A 48 2.70 2.40 -33.13
N VAL A 49 1.42 2.27 -32.73
CA VAL A 49 0.91 2.77 -31.45
C VAL A 49 0.91 1.61 -30.46
N VAL A 50 1.83 1.65 -29.50
CA VAL A 50 1.82 0.69 -28.38
C VAL A 50 0.77 1.14 -27.37
N VAL A 51 -0.23 0.32 -27.14
CA VAL A 51 -1.28 0.56 -26.16
C VAL A 51 -0.92 -0.18 -24.89
N TRP A 52 -0.71 0.56 -23.80
CA TRP A 52 -0.48 -0.01 -22.49
C TRP A 52 -1.77 -0.02 -21.69
N ASN A 53 -2.26 -1.22 -21.38
CA ASN A 53 -3.42 -1.40 -20.50
C ASN A 53 -2.95 -1.55 -19.06
N ARG A 54 -3.63 -0.86 -18.15
CA ARG A 54 -3.33 -0.88 -16.73
C ARG A 54 -4.58 -1.03 -15.90
N THR A 55 -4.45 -1.78 -14.83
CA THR A 55 -5.47 -1.91 -13.79
C THR A 55 -4.80 -1.78 -12.43
N LEU A 56 -5.39 -0.98 -11.57
CA LEU A 56 -4.94 -0.75 -10.20
C LEU A 56 -6.14 -0.96 -9.27
N SER A 57 -5.96 -1.72 -8.19
CA SER A 57 -6.92 -1.80 -7.09
C SER A 57 -6.21 -1.63 -5.76
N PHE A 58 -6.79 -0.90 -4.82
CA PHE A 58 -6.14 -0.56 -3.56
C PHE A 58 -7.15 -0.31 -2.42
N ASP A 59 -6.72 -0.65 -1.20
CA ASP A 59 -7.37 -0.28 0.07
C ASP A 59 -6.26 0.04 1.08
N VAL A 60 -6.17 1.31 1.46
CA VAL A 60 -5.10 1.83 2.30
C VAL A 60 -5.66 2.72 3.38
N ARG A 61 -5.15 2.58 4.60
CA ARG A 61 -5.57 3.33 5.79
C ARG A 61 -4.37 3.87 6.53
N LYS A 62 -4.50 5.09 6.99
CA LYS A 62 -3.55 5.72 7.92
C LYS A 62 -4.23 5.88 9.28
N PHE A 63 -3.51 5.55 10.31
CA PHE A 63 -3.99 5.57 11.69
C PHE A 63 -3.47 6.79 12.45
N ALA A 64 -4.12 7.09 13.58
CA ALA A 64 -3.80 8.26 14.41
C ALA A 64 -2.36 8.22 14.99
N ASP A 65 -1.77 7.04 15.14
CA ASP A 65 -0.39 6.85 15.55
C ASP A 65 0.64 7.07 14.43
N GLY A 66 0.15 7.39 13.22
CA GLY A 66 0.96 7.62 12.02
C GLY A 66 1.26 6.36 11.22
N SER A 67 0.94 5.16 11.74
CA SER A 67 1.10 3.92 10.98
C SER A 67 0.19 3.87 9.75
N VAL A 68 0.61 3.12 8.75
CA VAL A 68 -0.14 2.89 7.51
C VAL A 68 -0.30 1.39 7.30
N SER A 69 -1.47 0.97 6.83
CA SER A 69 -1.74 -0.42 6.49
C SER A 69 -2.61 -0.49 5.25
N GLY A 70 -2.38 -1.51 4.44
CA GLY A 70 -3.14 -1.74 3.23
C GLY A 70 -2.34 -2.44 2.17
N ARG A 71 -2.99 -2.65 1.03
CA ARG A 71 -2.40 -3.31 -0.13
C ARG A 71 -2.86 -2.64 -1.41
N PHE A 72 -2.05 -2.80 -2.44
CA PHE A 72 -2.51 -2.58 -3.80
C PHE A 72 -2.06 -3.70 -4.73
N GLU A 73 -2.90 -3.98 -5.71
CA GLU A 73 -2.59 -4.83 -6.85
C GLU A 73 -2.48 -3.96 -8.09
N TYR A 74 -1.43 -4.18 -8.85
CA TYR A 74 -1.21 -3.51 -10.12
C TYR A 74 -0.99 -4.54 -11.23
N HIS A 75 -1.76 -4.40 -12.30
CA HIS A 75 -1.59 -5.20 -13.50
C HIS A 75 -1.27 -4.28 -14.67
N GLN A 76 -0.34 -4.70 -15.49
CA GLN A 76 -0.05 -4.01 -16.75
C GLN A 76 0.11 -5.01 -17.88
N ILE A 77 -0.33 -4.63 -19.07
CA ILE A 77 -0.04 -5.33 -20.30
C ILE A 77 0.82 -4.40 -21.14
N VAL A 78 2.04 -4.84 -21.43
CA VAL A 78 3.04 -4.10 -22.19
C VAL A 78 3.50 -4.98 -23.35
N GLU A 79 3.30 -4.52 -24.58
CA GLU A 79 3.67 -5.28 -25.80
C GLU A 79 3.09 -6.71 -25.85
N GLY A 80 1.90 -6.90 -25.26
CA GLY A 80 1.22 -8.20 -25.20
C GLY A 80 1.63 -9.09 -24.03
N GLU A 81 2.64 -8.72 -23.26
CA GLU A 81 3.01 -9.40 -22.02
C GLU A 81 2.26 -8.82 -20.81
N ALA A 82 1.73 -9.71 -19.98
CA ALA A 82 0.98 -9.34 -18.78
C ALA A 82 1.83 -9.48 -17.53
N PHE A 83 1.93 -8.42 -16.75
CA PHE A 83 2.62 -8.39 -15.47
C PHE A 83 1.66 -8.07 -14.33
N LYS A 84 1.91 -8.71 -13.21
CA LYS A 84 1.11 -8.53 -11.97
C LYS A 84 2.03 -8.26 -10.79
N PHE A 85 1.63 -7.29 -9.96
CA PHE A 85 2.33 -6.90 -8.74
C PHE A 85 1.35 -6.86 -7.58
N ASN A 86 1.73 -7.46 -6.44
CA ASN A 86 1.05 -7.29 -5.15
C ASN A 86 2.01 -6.52 -4.23
N VAL A 87 1.52 -5.45 -3.63
CA VAL A 87 2.33 -4.51 -2.86
C VAL A 87 1.72 -4.31 -1.48
N ASP A 88 2.52 -4.54 -0.45
CA ASP A 88 2.17 -4.17 0.93
C ASP A 88 2.55 -2.71 1.17
N VAL A 89 1.57 -1.91 1.57
CA VAL A 89 1.73 -0.45 1.67
C VAL A 89 2.52 -0.08 2.92
N THR A 90 3.53 0.77 2.76
CA THR A 90 4.37 1.29 3.83
C THR A 90 4.22 2.80 4.03
N CYS A 91 3.72 3.54 3.04
CA CYS A 91 3.47 4.97 3.19
C CYS A 91 2.20 5.43 2.46
N MET A 92 1.51 6.40 3.07
CA MET A 92 0.40 7.14 2.46
C MET A 92 0.36 8.57 2.99
N ASN A 93 0.19 9.54 2.10
CA ASN A 93 -0.14 10.92 2.46
C ASN A 93 -1.22 11.47 1.54
N ILE A 94 -2.12 12.27 2.14
CA ILE A 94 -3.18 12.97 1.42
C ILE A 94 -2.78 14.44 1.28
N TYR A 95 -2.96 14.98 0.10
CA TYR A 95 -2.70 16.35 -0.27
C TYR A 95 -3.97 16.98 -0.86
N ASP A 96 -4.17 18.25 -0.60
CA ASP A 96 -5.27 19.05 -1.13
C ASP A 96 -6.67 18.48 -0.80
N GLY A 97 -6.76 17.48 0.10
CA GLY A 97 -7.99 16.84 0.54
C GLY A 97 -8.54 15.75 -0.38
N ASN A 98 -8.08 15.68 -1.63
CA ASN A 98 -8.60 14.76 -2.64
C ASN A 98 -7.50 13.97 -3.39
N ARG A 99 -6.26 14.12 -3.01
CA ARG A 99 -5.12 13.51 -3.69
C ARG A 99 -4.36 12.62 -2.74
N ALA A 100 -4.32 11.31 -3.01
CA ALA A 100 -3.55 10.36 -2.22
C ALA A 100 -2.30 9.92 -2.97
N LYS A 101 -1.15 9.94 -2.27
CA LYS A 101 0.08 9.27 -2.65
C LYS A 101 0.23 8.03 -1.81
N VAL A 102 0.47 6.91 -2.45
CA VAL A 102 0.56 5.59 -1.84
C VAL A 102 1.82 4.91 -2.34
N GLY A 103 2.54 4.26 -1.45
CA GLY A 103 3.72 3.49 -1.80
C GLY A 103 3.96 2.34 -0.84
N GLY A 104 4.72 1.34 -1.29
CA GLY A 104 4.99 0.16 -0.49
C GLY A 104 5.98 -0.79 -1.14
N VAL A 105 6.23 -1.91 -0.48
CA VAL A 105 7.14 -2.96 -0.94
C VAL A 105 6.40 -4.00 -1.77
N VAL A 106 6.98 -4.37 -2.91
CA VAL A 106 6.46 -5.46 -3.76
C VAL A 106 6.69 -6.79 -3.06
N GLU A 107 5.59 -7.48 -2.72
CA GLU A 107 5.62 -8.81 -2.12
C GLU A 107 5.65 -9.92 -3.17
N LEU A 108 4.89 -9.72 -4.25
CA LEU A 108 4.83 -10.65 -5.37
C LEU A 108 4.90 -9.88 -6.68
N SER A 109 5.70 -10.39 -7.61
CA SER A 109 5.83 -9.86 -8.96
C SER A 109 5.97 -10.98 -9.97
N SER A 110 5.35 -10.83 -11.14
CA SER A 110 5.62 -11.67 -12.32
C SER A 110 6.59 -11.01 -13.31
N ASP A 111 7.02 -9.77 -13.04
CA ASP A 111 8.01 -9.06 -13.84
C ASP A 111 9.41 -9.30 -13.26
N PRO A 112 10.33 -9.94 -14.00
CA PRO A 112 11.68 -10.19 -13.50
C PRO A 112 12.52 -8.92 -13.35
N THR A 113 12.13 -7.81 -13.99
CA THR A 113 12.84 -6.52 -13.88
C THR A 113 12.47 -5.75 -12.62
N GLU A 114 11.29 -6.07 -12.03
CA GLU A 114 10.79 -5.46 -10.80
C GLU A 114 10.48 -6.57 -9.77
N PRO A 115 11.50 -7.26 -9.24
CA PRO A 115 11.31 -8.42 -8.38
C PRO A 115 10.73 -8.05 -6.99
N PRO A 116 10.26 -9.03 -6.20
CA PRO A 116 9.91 -8.82 -4.80
C PRO A 116 11.05 -8.12 -4.03
N GLY A 117 10.68 -7.19 -3.16
CA GLY A 117 11.59 -6.35 -2.38
C GLY A 117 11.88 -4.98 -2.99
N VAL A 118 11.58 -4.73 -4.27
CA VAL A 118 11.56 -3.36 -4.80
C VAL A 118 10.35 -2.61 -4.25
N PHE A 119 10.41 -1.28 -4.26
CA PHE A 119 9.29 -0.45 -3.86
C PHE A 119 8.52 0.03 -5.08
N ALA A 120 7.20 0.16 -4.92
CA ALA A 120 6.30 0.65 -5.95
C ALA A 120 5.40 1.73 -5.36
N TRP A 121 5.04 2.75 -6.17
CA TRP A 121 4.21 3.88 -5.73
C TRP A 121 3.36 4.45 -6.84
N PHE A 122 2.24 5.06 -6.45
CA PHE A 122 1.34 5.77 -7.36
C PHE A 122 0.66 6.94 -6.66
N GLN A 123 -0.01 7.76 -7.45
CA GLN A 123 -0.84 8.85 -6.97
C GLN A 123 -2.21 8.78 -7.64
N VAL A 124 -3.26 9.05 -6.87
CA VAL A 124 -4.64 9.17 -7.37
C VAL A 124 -5.26 10.50 -6.97
N PHE A 125 -6.25 10.91 -7.76
CA PHE A 125 -7.10 12.07 -7.51
C PHE A 125 -8.56 11.62 -7.50
N ASP A 126 -9.24 11.92 -6.41
CA ASP A 126 -10.68 11.80 -6.26
C ASP A 126 -11.30 13.12 -6.70
N ASN A 127 -11.92 13.15 -7.87
CA ASN A 127 -12.55 14.34 -8.43
C ASN A 127 -14.04 14.41 -8.06
N GLY A 128 -14.49 13.56 -7.11
CA GLY A 128 -15.84 13.52 -6.56
C GLY A 128 -16.80 12.68 -7.39
N GLU A 129 -18.03 12.60 -6.86
CA GLU A 129 -19.07 11.73 -7.36
C GLU A 129 -20.19 12.51 -8.05
N GLY A 130 -20.89 11.84 -8.96
CA GLY A 130 -22.16 12.33 -9.54
C GLY A 130 -22.08 12.85 -10.96
N SER A 131 -23.25 13.20 -11.51
CA SER A 131 -23.34 13.70 -12.88
C SER A 131 -22.74 15.10 -12.99
N GLY A 132 -21.59 15.20 -13.64
CA GLY A 132 -20.85 16.45 -13.82
C GLY A 132 -19.53 16.49 -13.03
N ALA A 133 -19.22 15.50 -12.22
CA ALA A 133 -17.88 15.33 -11.71
C ALA A 133 -16.91 15.04 -12.87
N LEU A 134 -15.68 15.52 -12.73
CA LEU A 134 -14.59 15.14 -13.65
C LEU A 134 -14.23 13.67 -13.37
N PRO A 135 -13.69 12.96 -14.36
CA PRO A 135 -13.13 11.62 -14.11
C PRO A 135 -12.06 11.65 -13.01
N ASP A 136 -12.04 10.63 -12.20
CA ASP A 136 -10.91 10.41 -11.29
C ASP A 136 -9.64 10.17 -12.11
N GLN A 137 -8.48 10.37 -11.46
CA GLN A 137 -7.22 10.29 -12.17
C GLN A 137 -6.19 9.46 -11.42
N SER A 138 -5.29 8.82 -12.18
CA SER A 138 -4.14 8.10 -11.62
C SER A 138 -2.85 8.46 -12.34
N SER A 139 -1.74 8.42 -11.60
CA SER A 139 -0.41 8.42 -12.19
C SER A 139 -0.03 7.02 -12.70
N LEU A 140 1.11 6.90 -13.38
CA LEU A 140 1.79 5.62 -13.52
C LEU A 140 2.22 5.10 -12.15
N VAL A 141 2.33 3.77 -12.04
CA VAL A 141 3.08 3.15 -10.96
C VAL A 141 4.57 3.28 -11.28
N GLY A 142 5.30 3.91 -10.36
CA GLY A 142 6.75 3.99 -10.40
C GLY A 142 7.36 2.89 -9.55
N PHE A 143 8.60 2.50 -9.87
CA PHE A 143 9.35 1.49 -9.14
C PHE A 143 10.73 2.03 -8.76
N GLY A 144 11.31 1.53 -7.65
CA GLY A 144 12.62 1.91 -7.20
C GLY A 144 12.96 1.42 -5.79
N ASP A 145 13.82 2.15 -5.08
CA ASP A 145 14.22 1.83 -3.73
C ASP A 145 13.31 2.49 -2.65
N GLU A 146 13.55 2.12 -1.40
CA GLU A 146 12.80 2.63 -0.24
C GLU A 146 12.91 4.16 -0.12
N ALA A 147 14.09 4.72 -0.34
CA ALA A 147 14.31 6.18 -0.24
C ALA A 147 13.51 6.95 -1.30
N ALA A 148 13.40 6.42 -2.53
CA ALA A 148 12.57 7.00 -3.58
C ALA A 148 11.07 6.91 -3.24
N ASN A 149 10.64 5.79 -2.67
CA ASN A 149 9.27 5.58 -2.19
C ASN A 149 8.90 6.59 -1.09
N GLU A 150 9.74 6.75 -0.08
CA GLU A 150 9.52 7.72 0.99
C GLU A 150 9.52 9.16 0.46
N ALA A 151 10.47 9.50 -0.39
CA ALA A 151 10.53 10.82 -1.03
C ALA A 151 9.28 11.11 -1.86
N PHE A 152 8.74 10.12 -2.58
CA PHE A 152 7.49 10.24 -3.32
C PHE A 152 6.31 10.50 -2.39
N CYS A 153 6.12 9.70 -1.35
CA CYS A 153 5.02 9.87 -0.40
C CYS A 153 5.05 11.22 0.32
N ASN A 154 6.24 11.72 0.67
CA ASN A 154 6.41 12.94 1.45
C ASN A 154 6.49 14.22 0.59
N SER A 155 6.49 14.12 -0.73
CA SER A 155 6.52 15.27 -1.62
C SER A 155 5.12 15.73 -1.99
N PRO A 156 4.75 17.02 -1.85
CA PRO A 156 3.49 17.55 -2.34
C PRO A 156 3.45 17.72 -3.87
N ASN A 157 4.59 17.56 -4.55
CA ASN A 157 4.70 17.77 -5.99
C ASN A 157 3.86 16.77 -6.78
N LEU A 158 3.40 17.18 -7.95
CA LEU A 158 2.75 16.29 -8.92
C LEU A 158 3.76 15.28 -9.46
N PRO A 159 3.32 14.06 -9.84
CA PRO A 159 4.20 13.11 -10.49
C PRO A 159 4.69 13.64 -11.83
N ARG A 160 5.87 13.19 -12.24
CA ARG A 160 6.48 13.60 -13.51
C ARG A 160 5.65 13.17 -14.73
N PHE A 161 4.92 12.05 -14.60
CA PHE A 161 4.09 11.48 -15.65
C PHE A 161 2.66 11.32 -15.15
N GLY A 162 1.72 11.82 -15.91
CA GLY A 162 0.31 11.86 -15.58
C GLY A 162 -0.11 13.19 -14.93
N PRO A 163 -1.27 13.25 -14.27
CA PRO A 163 -2.24 12.16 -14.15
C PRO A 163 -3.01 11.88 -15.44
N TRP A 164 -3.59 10.70 -15.56
CA TRP A 164 -4.50 10.30 -16.63
C TRP A 164 -5.88 10.03 -16.07
N ASP A 165 -6.91 10.37 -16.83
CA ASP A 165 -8.27 9.99 -16.51
C ASP A 165 -8.39 8.47 -16.49
N ILE A 166 -9.16 7.96 -15.53
CA ILE A 166 -9.35 6.53 -15.33
C ILE A 166 -10.82 6.15 -15.53
N GLU A 167 -11.03 4.91 -15.95
CA GLU A 167 -12.29 4.22 -15.80
C GLU A 167 -12.28 3.52 -14.44
N GLY A 168 -13.27 3.81 -13.58
CA GLY A 168 -13.34 3.28 -12.22
C GLY A 168 -13.76 4.33 -11.22
N ASN A 169 -13.49 4.06 -9.95
CA ASN A 169 -13.81 4.98 -8.87
C ASN A 169 -12.69 4.97 -7.81
N VAL A 170 -12.30 6.13 -7.37
CA VAL A 170 -11.34 6.37 -6.30
C VAL A 170 -12.01 7.17 -5.20
N GLN A 171 -11.76 6.83 -3.96
CA GLN A 171 -12.21 7.59 -2.80
C GLN A 171 -11.02 7.94 -1.92
N VAL A 172 -10.86 9.24 -1.65
CA VAL A 172 -9.83 9.78 -0.76
C VAL A 172 -10.52 10.49 0.39
N ARG A 173 -10.16 10.11 1.63
CA ARG A 173 -10.74 10.67 2.86
C ARG A 173 -9.62 11.05 3.82
N ALA A 174 -9.62 12.31 4.26
CA ALA A 174 -8.71 12.87 5.26
C ALA A 174 -9.44 13.23 6.53
#